data_8252f6c53f7bb14c0034782da27f674c
#
_entry.id   8252f6c53f7bb14c0034782da27f674c
#
_cell.length_a   1.000
_cell.length_b   1.000
_cell.length_c   1.000
_cell.angle_alpha   90.00
_cell.angle_beta   90.00
_cell.angle_gamma   90.00
#
_symmetry.space_group_name_H-M   'P 1'
#
loop_
_entity.id
_entity.type
_entity.pdbx_description
1 polymer ?
#
loop_
_entity_poly.entity_id
_entity_poly.type
_entity_poly.pdbx_seq_one_letter_code
_entity_poly.pdbx_strand_id
1 'polypeptide(L)'
;MGQIPRDDWKPGNARDADRNLAYSLADAPLSAKERVEIYRLLDSPAVHDSFTDAQRAEERETVMGARVGFIELSQGGGHQVLVQGPRLFCGASGNCRYLVFIRQRERLRLVLDAGGAFLVRNSSSHGFRDVATSWHMSAYEALFNVYRWNGTKYVHADCYSVNRDRDNPDKPPMIAGCRHEGT
;
A
#
# COMPACT_ATOMS: atom_id res chain seq x y z
N MET A 1 12.04 24.29 3.99
CA MET A 1 12.14 23.30 2.92
C MET A 1 13.18 22.28 3.33
N GLY A 2 12.77 21.14 3.87
CA GLY A 2 13.69 20.05 4.21
C GLY A 2 14.20 19.42 2.91
N GLN A 3 15.53 19.33 2.76
CA GLN A 3 16.10 18.55 1.68
C GLN A 3 15.66 17.09 1.85
N ILE A 4 14.98 16.54 0.84
CA ILE A 4 14.70 15.11 0.77
C ILE A 4 16.06 14.42 0.76
N PRO A 5 16.35 13.51 1.71
CA PRO A 5 17.61 12.78 1.69
C PRO A 5 17.70 12.02 0.36
N ARG A 6 18.64 12.38 -0.49
CA ARG A 6 18.82 11.83 -1.84
C ARG A 6 19.02 10.31 -1.88
N ASP A 7 19.33 9.70 -0.75
CA ASP A 7 19.61 8.27 -0.65
C ASP A 7 18.40 7.39 -0.31
N ASP A 8 17.31 7.98 0.17
CA ASP A 8 16.12 7.22 0.62
C ASP A 8 15.26 6.65 -0.51
N TRP A 9 15.40 7.17 -1.73
CA TRP A 9 14.65 6.70 -2.91
C TRP A 9 15.34 5.57 -3.69
N LYS A 10 16.62 5.28 -3.38
CA LYS A 10 17.34 4.19 -4.06
C LYS A 10 16.60 2.88 -3.81
N PRO A 11 16.34 2.07 -4.86
CA PRO A 11 15.66 0.77 -4.72
C PRO A 11 16.27 -0.15 -3.66
N GLY A 12 17.52 0.06 -3.27
CA GLY A 12 18.19 -0.69 -2.18
C GLY A 12 17.78 -0.29 -0.76
N ASN A 13 17.12 0.87 -0.57
CA ASN A 13 16.74 1.37 0.76
C ASN A 13 15.27 1.14 1.10
N ALA A 14 14.50 0.57 0.19
CA ALA A 14 13.13 0.13 0.42
C ALA A 14 12.98 -1.33 -0.04
N ARG A 15 12.23 -2.11 0.71
CA ARG A 15 11.90 -3.49 0.36
C ARG A 15 10.50 -3.53 -0.21
N ASP A 16 10.36 -4.12 -1.39
CA ASP A 16 9.07 -4.43 -1.97
C ASP A 16 8.35 -5.43 -1.06
N ALA A 17 7.18 -5.04 -0.58
CA ALA A 17 6.39 -5.85 0.32
C ALA A 17 5.55 -6.92 -0.42
N ASP A 18 5.45 -6.86 -1.74
CA ASP A 18 4.68 -7.83 -2.54
C ASP A 18 5.20 -9.27 -2.38
N ARG A 19 6.47 -9.44 -2.04
CA ARG A 19 7.07 -10.75 -1.73
C ARG A 19 6.44 -11.42 -0.50
N ASN A 20 5.82 -10.64 0.38
CA ASN A 20 5.17 -11.15 1.59
C ASN A 20 3.70 -11.54 1.35
N LEU A 21 3.13 -11.22 0.20
CA LEU A 21 1.73 -11.52 -0.15
C LEU A 21 1.60 -12.96 -0.63
N ALA A 22 1.60 -13.91 0.31
CA ALA A 22 1.68 -15.34 0.03
C ALA A 22 0.32 -16.04 -0.04
N TYR A 23 -0.76 -15.40 0.42
CA TYR A 23 -2.08 -16.02 0.57
C TYR A 23 -3.14 -15.25 -0.21
N SER A 24 -4.23 -15.94 -0.58
CA SER A 24 -5.50 -15.27 -0.89
C SER A 24 -6.21 -14.88 0.42
N LEU A 25 -7.15 -13.94 0.38
CA LEU A 25 -7.97 -13.62 1.56
C LEU A 25 -8.77 -14.86 2.04
N ALA A 26 -9.14 -15.74 1.12
CA ALA A 26 -9.83 -16.99 1.44
C ALA A 26 -8.96 -17.92 2.30
N ASP A 27 -7.66 -18.05 1.95
CA ASP A 27 -6.75 -19.05 2.52
C ASP A 27 -5.81 -18.50 3.60
N ALA A 28 -5.78 -17.17 3.78
CA ALA A 28 -4.91 -16.54 4.77
C ALA A 28 -5.19 -17.07 6.18
N PRO A 29 -4.14 -17.23 7.04
CA PRO A 29 -4.29 -17.64 8.44
C PRO A 29 -4.89 -16.50 9.30
N LEU A 30 -6.12 -16.16 8.98
CA LEU A 30 -6.95 -15.15 9.62
C LEU A 30 -8.17 -15.84 10.25
N SER A 31 -8.68 -15.30 11.34
CA SER A 31 -9.98 -15.71 11.87
C SER A 31 -11.11 -15.32 10.90
N ALA A 32 -12.26 -15.98 11.03
CA ALA A 32 -13.44 -15.63 10.22
C ALA A 32 -13.84 -14.16 10.38
N LYS A 33 -13.71 -13.63 11.60
CA LYS A 33 -14.00 -12.24 11.92
C LYS A 33 -13.05 -11.26 11.23
N GLU A 34 -11.74 -11.54 11.26
CA GLU A 34 -10.73 -10.74 10.58
C GLU A 34 -10.96 -10.71 9.06
N ARG A 35 -11.31 -11.86 8.45
CA ARG A 35 -11.65 -11.92 7.02
C ARG A 35 -12.86 -11.05 6.67
N VAL A 36 -13.90 -11.10 7.50
CA VAL A 36 -15.10 -10.26 7.29
C VAL A 36 -14.77 -8.78 7.42
N GLU A 37 -13.89 -8.39 8.36
CA GLU A 37 -13.45 -7.00 8.51
C GLU A 37 -12.71 -6.52 7.25
N ILE A 38 -11.77 -7.32 6.73
CA ILE A 38 -11.03 -7.00 5.50
C ILE A 38 -11.99 -6.96 4.30
N TYR A 39 -12.84 -7.99 4.16
CA TYR A 39 -13.81 -8.08 3.07
C TYR A 39 -14.63 -6.79 2.96
N ARG A 40 -15.22 -6.33 4.07
CA ARG A 40 -16.06 -5.12 4.09
C ARG A 40 -15.34 -3.84 3.68
N LEU A 41 -14.02 -3.76 3.86
CA LEU A 41 -13.23 -2.61 3.45
C LEU A 41 -12.84 -2.65 1.97
N LEU A 42 -12.74 -3.85 1.40
CA LEU A 42 -12.47 -4.05 -0.03
C LEU A 42 -13.74 -3.97 -0.86
N ASP A 43 -14.85 -4.44 -0.27
CA ASP A 43 -16.19 -4.46 -0.84
C ASP A 43 -16.79 -3.05 -0.73
N SER A 44 -16.70 -2.26 -1.79
CA SER A 44 -17.18 -0.89 -1.78
C SER A 44 -18.68 -0.82 -2.07
N PRO A 45 -19.52 -0.34 -1.15
CA PRO A 45 -20.96 -0.26 -1.36
C PRO A 45 -21.39 0.62 -2.55
N ALA A 46 -20.55 1.55 -2.97
CA ALA A 46 -20.87 2.53 -4.00
C ALA A 46 -21.12 1.94 -5.40
N VAL A 47 -20.81 0.65 -5.61
CA VAL A 47 -20.92 -0.02 -6.91
C VAL A 47 -22.08 -1.03 -6.94
N HIS A 48 -22.66 -1.37 -5.78
CA HIS A 48 -23.54 -2.54 -5.62
C HIS A 48 -25.00 -2.36 -6.06
N ASP A 49 -25.51 -1.14 -6.08
CA ASP A 49 -26.95 -0.92 -6.31
C ASP A 49 -27.43 -1.31 -7.72
N SER A 50 -26.50 -1.56 -8.64
CA SER A 50 -26.80 -1.93 -10.03
C SER A 50 -26.45 -3.39 -10.38
N PHE A 51 -25.91 -4.19 -9.46
CA PHE A 51 -25.45 -5.53 -9.75
C PHE A 51 -26.54 -6.60 -9.64
N THR A 52 -26.55 -7.53 -10.61
CA THR A 52 -27.31 -8.77 -10.51
C THR A 52 -26.69 -9.71 -9.45
N ASP A 53 -27.44 -10.73 -9.01
CA ASP A 53 -26.93 -11.72 -8.04
C ASP A 53 -25.70 -12.47 -8.56
N ALA A 54 -25.65 -12.74 -9.88
CA ALA A 54 -24.48 -13.35 -10.52
C ALA A 54 -23.24 -12.45 -10.44
N GLN A 55 -23.40 -11.15 -10.72
CA GLN A 55 -22.31 -10.18 -10.61
C GLN A 55 -21.81 -10.01 -9.17
N ARG A 56 -22.71 -10.06 -8.18
CA ARG A 56 -22.32 -10.03 -6.75
C ARG A 56 -21.55 -11.28 -6.35
N ALA A 57 -21.90 -12.46 -6.89
CA ALA A 57 -21.17 -13.69 -6.62
C ALA A 57 -19.74 -13.63 -7.19
N GLU A 58 -19.59 -13.16 -8.43
CA GLU A 58 -18.30 -12.98 -9.09
C GLU A 58 -17.44 -11.94 -8.37
N GLU A 59 -18.03 -10.84 -7.93
CA GLU A 59 -17.32 -9.82 -7.16
C GLU A 59 -16.85 -10.36 -5.81
N ARG A 60 -17.69 -11.13 -5.11
CA ARG A 60 -17.32 -11.77 -3.86
C ARG A 60 -16.11 -12.70 -4.04
N GLU A 61 -16.11 -13.52 -5.10
CA GLU A 61 -14.98 -14.37 -5.43
C GLU A 61 -13.72 -13.54 -5.71
N THR A 62 -13.88 -12.46 -6.47
CA THR A 62 -12.79 -11.50 -6.77
C THR A 62 -12.21 -10.90 -5.50
N VAL A 63 -13.05 -10.41 -4.57
CA VAL A 63 -12.60 -9.84 -3.29
C VAL A 63 -11.92 -10.91 -2.41
N MET A 64 -12.43 -12.12 -2.39
CA MET A 64 -11.81 -13.23 -1.65
C MET A 64 -10.46 -13.66 -2.25
N GLY A 65 -10.21 -13.34 -3.51
CA GLY A 65 -8.92 -13.48 -4.19
C GLY A 65 -7.90 -12.37 -3.88
N ALA A 66 -8.25 -11.35 -3.08
CA ALA A 66 -7.31 -10.32 -2.62
C ALA A 66 -6.09 -10.97 -1.95
N ARG A 67 -4.91 -10.41 -2.19
CA ARG A 67 -3.66 -10.99 -1.67
C ARG A 67 -3.40 -10.53 -0.24
N VAL A 68 -3.01 -11.47 0.61
CA VAL A 68 -2.72 -11.22 2.03
C VAL A 68 -1.31 -11.67 2.37
N GLY A 69 -0.65 -10.87 3.19
CA GLY A 69 0.68 -11.19 3.71
C GLY A 69 0.87 -10.68 5.12
N PHE A 70 2.02 -11.05 5.69
CA PHE A 70 2.43 -10.64 7.02
C PHE A 70 3.78 -9.95 6.94
N ILE A 71 3.86 -8.73 7.45
CA ILE A 71 5.04 -7.87 7.37
C ILE A 71 5.46 -7.39 8.76
N GLU A 72 6.75 -7.18 8.94
CA GLU A 72 7.31 -6.60 10.15
C GLU A 72 7.52 -5.10 9.96
N LEU A 73 6.63 -4.31 10.54
CA LEU A 73 6.77 -2.86 10.57
C LEU A 73 7.17 -2.37 11.97
N SER A 74 6.80 -3.09 13.03
CA SER A 74 7.15 -2.74 14.41
C SER A 74 8.56 -3.19 14.77
N GLN A 75 9.36 -2.30 15.36
CA GLN A 75 10.69 -2.65 15.91
C GLN A 75 10.61 -3.54 17.16
N GLY A 76 9.47 -3.57 17.83
CA GLY A 76 9.19 -4.43 18.99
C GLY A 76 8.79 -5.86 18.63
N GLY A 77 8.84 -6.22 17.35
CA GLY A 77 8.35 -7.51 16.85
C GLY A 77 6.83 -7.52 16.60
N GLY A 78 6.36 -8.65 16.10
CA GLY A 78 4.96 -8.84 15.71
C GLY A 78 4.72 -8.51 14.24
N HIS A 79 3.85 -9.31 13.63
CA HIS A 79 3.52 -9.16 12.21
C HIS A 79 2.24 -8.34 12.05
N GLN A 80 2.31 -7.37 11.17
CA GLN A 80 1.16 -6.64 10.68
C GLN A 80 0.56 -7.36 9.48
N VAL A 81 -0.75 -7.28 9.31
CA VAL A 81 -1.44 -7.85 8.14
C VAL A 81 -1.39 -6.82 7.01
N LEU A 82 -0.80 -7.20 5.89
CA LEU A 82 -0.80 -6.45 4.64
C LEU A 82 -1.81 -7.09 3.70
N VAL A 83 -2.70 -6.28 3.13
CA VAL A 83 -3.66 -6.72 2.14
C VAL A 83 -3.50 -5.88 0.89
N GLN A 84 -3.30 -6.54 -0.25
CA GLN A 84 -3.40 -5.91 -1.57
C GLN A 84 -4.80 -6.19 -2.11
N GLY A 85 -5.49 -5.16 -2.51
CA GLY A 85 -6.80 -5.28 -3.15
C GLY A 85 -6.77 -6.18 -4.39
N PRO A 86 -7.92 -6.70 -4.82
CA PRO A 86 -8.00 -7.57 -5.97
C PRO A 86 -7.35 -6.94 -7.20
N ARG A 87 -6.60 -7.74 -7.96
CA ARG A 87 -5.87 -7.27 -9.14
C ARG A 87 -6.79 -6.60 -10.18
N LEU A 88 -8.03 -7.04 -10.25
CA LEU A 88 -9.05 -6.46 -11.13
C LEU A 88 -9.33 -4.97 -10.81
N PHE A 89 -9.13 -4.56 -9.56
CA PHE A 89 -9.34 -3.18 -9.09
C PHE A 89 -8.07 -2.32 -9.10
N CYS A 90 -6.94 -2.86 -9.60
CA CYS A 90 -5.66 -2.15 -9.60
C CYS A 90 -5.50 -1.13 -10.74
N GLY A 91 -6.47 -1.01 -11.64
CA GLY A 91 -6.34 -0.17 -12.84
C GLY A 91 -5.28 -0.66 -13.83
N ALA A 92 -5.26 -0.07 -15.02
CA ALA A 92 -4.35 -0.45 -16.10
C ALA A 92 -2.86 -0.19 -15.77
N SER A 93 -2.56 0.74 -14.88
CA SER A 93 -1.22 1.07 -14.41
C SER A 93 -0.67 0.12 -13.35
N GLY A 94 -1.47 -0.86 -12.87
CA GLY A 94 -1.10 -1.76 -11.78
C GLY A 94 -1.06 -1.10 -10.39
N ASN A 95 -1.61 0.11 -10.25
CA ASN A 95 -1.69 0.80 -8.97
C ASN A 95 -2.80 0.18 -8.10
N CYS A 96 -2.43 -0.81 -7.29
CA CYS A 96 -3.36 -1.51 -6.41
C CYS A 96 -3.61 -0.71 -5.12
N ARG A 97 -4.75 -0.99 -4.46
CA ARG A 97 -5.03 -0.51 -3.11
C ARG A 97 -4.36 -1.43 -2.10
N TYR A 98 -3.70 -0.87 -1.10
CA TYR A 98 -3.09 -1.59 0.01
C TYR A 98 -3.70 -1.15 1.34
N LEU A 99 -4.02 -2.14 2.16
CA LEU A 99 -4.50 -1.94 3.52
C LEU A 99 -3.50 -2.56 4.49
N VAL A 100 -3.12 -1.81 5.52
CA VAL A 100 -2.27 -2.32 6.60
C VAL A 100 -3.06 -2.34 7.88
N PHE A 101 -3.02 -3.50 8.56
CA PHE A 101 -3.69 -3.68 9.83
C PHE A 101 -2.71 -4.08 10.93
N ILE A 102 -2.97 -3.63 12.14
CA ILE A 102 -2.39 -4.20 13.35
C ILE A 102 -3.45 -5.01 14.10
N ARG A 103 -3.00 -6.12 14.71
CA ARG A 103 -3.86 -6.90 15.61
C ARG A 103 -3.93 -6.24 16.98
N GLN A 104 -5.13 -5.95 17.42
CA GLN A 104 -5.42 -5.48 18.78
C GLN A 104 -6.39 -6.44 19.42
N ARG A 105 -5.87 -7.30 20.31
CA ARG A 105 -6.63 -8.43 20.87
C ARG A 105 -7.14 -9.35 19.75
N GLU A 106 -8.45 -9.46 19.57
CA GLU A 106 -9.09 -10.31 18.55
C GLU A 106 -9.64 -9.54 17.35
N ARG A 107 -9.16 -8.30 17.11
CA ARG A 107 -9.63 -7.45 16.01
C ARG A 107 -8.46 -6.91 15.22
N LEU A 108 -8.74 -6.64 13.95
CA LEU A 108 -7.86 -5.89 13.09
C LEU A 108 -8.21 -4.40 13.19
N ARG A 109 -7.21 -3.57 13.36
CA ARG A 109 -7.35 -2.12 13.26
C ARG A 109 -6.63 -1.65 12.02
N LEU A 110 -7.37 -1.05 11.08
CA LEU A 110 -6.80 -0.41 9.89
C LEU A 110 -5.91 0.75 10.33
N VAL A 111 -4.66 0.75 9.86
CA VAL A 111 -3.68 1.80 10.19
C VAL A 111 -3.13 2.50 8.96
N LEU A 112 -3.33 1.94 7.78
CA LEU A 112 -3.04 2.58 6.50
C LEU A 112 -3.98 2.06 5.42
N ASP A 113 -4.47 2.98 4.59
CA ASP A 113 -5.18 2.74 3.34
C ASP A 113 -4.52 3.61 2.28
N ALA A 114 -3.85 2.99 1.32
CA ALA A 114 -3.06 3.70 0.34
C ALA A 114 -3.02 2.94 -1.00
N GLY A 115 -2.83 3.66 -2.10
CA GLY A 115 -2.70 3.08 -3.43
C GLY A 115 -1.27 3.09 -3.95
N GLY A 116 -1.00 2.31 -4.99
CA GLY A 116 0.30 2.18 -5.64
C GLY A 116 1.01 0.86 -5.31
N ALA A 117 2.32 0.73 -5.60
CA ALA A 117 3.14 -0.37 -5.11
C ALA A 117 3.60 -0.06 -3.67
N PHE A 118 3.55 -1.05 -2.79
CA PHE A 118 3.83 -0.85 -1.35
C PHE A 118 5.29 -1.15 -1.02
N LEU A 119 5.95 -0.20 -0.38
CA LEU A 119 7.37 -0.25 -0.03
C LEU A 119 7.57 -0.05 1.47
N VAL A 120 8.38 -0.90 2.10
CA VAL A 120 8.83 -0.73 3.49
C VAL A 120 10.19 -0.06 3.49
N ARG A 121 10.31 1.07 4.18
CA ARG A 121 11.54 1.85 4.26
C ARG A 121 12.45 1.37 5.40
N ASN A 122 13.73 1.71 5.32
CA ASN A 122 14.68 1.45 6.40
C ASN A 122 14.56 2.46 7.54
N SER A 123 14.02 3.66 7.28
CA SER A 123 13.70 4.64 8.33
C SER A 123 12.53 4.19 9.20
N SER A 124 12.42 4.75 10.38
CA SER A 124 11.34 4.44 11.32
C SER A 124 10.92 5.68 12.11
N SER A 125 9.66 5.71 12.51
CA SER A 125 9.04 6.75 13.31
C SER A 125 8.24 6.11 14.45
N HIS A 126 8.45 6.55 15.69
CA HIS A 126 7.74 6.06 16.87
C HIS A 126 7.72 4.53 17.00
N GLY A 127 8.85 3.86 16.68
CA GLY A 127 8.99 2.41 16.81
C GLY A 127 8.40 1.58 15.67
N PHE A 128 7.90 2.20 14.61
CA PHE A 128 7.45 1.54 13.37
C PHE A 128 8.27 2.01 12.18
N ARG A 129 8.53 1.09 11.25
CA ARG A 129 9.16 1.44 9.97
C ARG A 129 8.27 2.37 9.19
N ASP A 130 8.87 3.38 8.56
CA ASP A 130 8.18 4.22 7.60
C ASP A 130 7.82 3.38 6.37
N VAL A 131 6.76 3.76 5.69
CA VAL A 131 6.33 3.10 4.45
C VAL A 131 6.17 4.13 3.35
N ALA A 132 6.28 3.66 2.12
CA ALA A 132 5.99 4.49 0.95
C ALA A 132 5.09 3.72 -0.01
N THR A 133 4.34 4.45 -0.82
CA THR A 133 3.66 3.89 -1.99
C THR A 133 4.17 4.56 -3.25
N SER A 134 4.30 3.78 -4.32
CA SER A 134 4.75 4.26 -5.63
C SER A 134 3.62 4.12 -6.64
N TRP A 135 3.20 5.24 -7.19
CA TRP A 135 2.22 5.30 -8.27
C TRP A 135 2.91 5.42 -9.62
N HIS A 136 2.64 4.51 -10.52
CA HIS A 136 3.03 4.67 -11.91
C HIS A 136 2.14 5.70 -12.58
N MET A 137 2.72 6.84 -12.92
CA MET A 137 2.05 7.91 -13.67
C MET A 137 2.24 7.72 -15.17
N SER A 138 3.43 7.23 -15.57
CA SER A 138 3.77 6.88 -16.94
C SER A 138 4.93 5.87 -16.94
N ALA A 139 5.41 5.46 -18.12
CA ALA A 139 6.61 4.61 -18.22
C ALA A 139 7.89 5.28 -17.67
N TYR A 140 7.88 6.61 -17.54
CA TYR A 140 9.05 7.40 -17.16
C TYR A 140 8.86 8.18 -15.87
N GLU A 141 7.65 8.19 -15.32
CA GLU A 141 7.30 8.97 -14.14
C GLU A 141 6.62 8.10 -13.07
N ALA A 142 7.11 8.21 -11.86
CA ALA A 142 6.50 7.63 -10.67
C ALA A 142 6.35 8.68 -9.58
N LEU A 143 5.21 8.65 -8.89
CA LEU A 143 4.93 9.47 -7.73
C LEU A 143 5.06 8.60 -6.47
N PHE A 144 5.85 9.06 -5.51
CA PHE A 144 6.03 8.39 -4.23
C PHE A 144 5.36 9.20 -3.13
N ASN A 145 4.51 8.53 -2.33
CA ASN A 145 3.95 9.07 -1.09
C ASN A 145 4.60 8.38 0.09
N VAL A 146 5.11 9.14 1.04
CA VAL A 146 5.76 8.63 2.25
C VAL A 146 4.80 8.78 3.43
N TYR A 147 4.67 7.72 4.21
CA TYR A 147 3.84 7.69 5.40
C TYR A 147 4.70 7.36 6.62
N ARG A 148 4.48 8.09 7.71
CA ARG A 148 5.13 7.89 9.00
C ARG A 148 4.13 7.50 10.06
N TRP A 149 4.58 6.65 10.97
CA TRP A 149 3.78 6.29 12.13
C TRP A 149 3.72 7.44 13.13
N ASN A 150 2.52 7.84 13.57
CA ASN A 150 2.33 8.93 14.51
C ASN A 150 2.04 8.45 15.95
N GLY A 151 2.29 7.18 16.25
CA GLY A 151 1.94 6.53 17.52
C GLY A 151 0.60 5.78 17.47
N THR A 152 -0.27 6.09 16.49
CA THR A 152 -1.59 5.48 16.38
C THR A 152 -1.81 4.88 14.98
N LYS A 153 -1.52 5.61 13.92
CA LYS A 153 -1.71 5.20 12.52
C LYS A 153 -0.61 5.80 11.64
N TYR A 154 -0.52 5.35 10.42
CA TYR A 154 0.30 5.99 9.40
C TYR A 154 -0.39 7.26 8.91
N VAL A 155 0.38 8.33 8.81
CA VAL A 155 -0.04 9.62 8.27
C VAL A 155 0.86 10.01 7.11
N HIS A 156 0.31 10.63 6.09
CA HIS A 156 1.10 11.16 4.99
C HIS A 156 2.07 12.21 5.52
N ALA A 157 3.34 12.05 5.20
CA ALA A 157 4.41 12.88 5.74
C ALA A 157 5.17 13.62 4.65
N ASP A 158 5.29 13.04 3.46
CA ASP A 158 6.06 13.60 2.38
C ASP A 158 5.64 13.00 1.04
N CYS A 159 5.95 13.66 -0.07
CA CYS A 159 5.84 13.08 -1.39
C CYS A 159 6.92 13.61 -2.34
N TYR A 160 7.27 12.83 -3.36
CA TYR A 160 8.20 13.22 -4.41
C TYR A 160 7.91 12.50 -5.71
N SER A 161 8.18 13.15 -6.83
CA SER A 161 8.16 12.54 -8.16
C SER A 161 9.57 12.12 -8.57
N VAL A 162 9.63 11.00 -9.29
CA VAL A 162 10.85 10.48 -9.91
C VAL A 162 10.61 10.43 -11.40
N ASN A 163 11.37 11.24 -12.16
CA ASN A 163 11.26 11.34 -13.59
C ASN A 163 12.53 10.78 -14.24
N ARG A 164 12.38 9.77 -15.09
CA ARG A 164 13.47 9.19 -15.89
C ARG A 164 13.53 9.88 -17.23
N ASP A 165 14.73 10.14 -17.72
CA ASP A 165 14.95 10.68 -19.06
C ASP A 165 14.53 9.61 -20.09
N ARG A 166 13.61 9.98 -21.00
CA ARG A 166 13.09 9.08 -22.02
C ARG A 166 14.16 8.70 -23.05
N ASP A 167 15.00 9.69 -23.40
CA ASP A 167 15.97 9.56 -24.49
C ASP A 167 17.32 9.05 -23.97
N ASN A 168 17.53 9.09 -22.65
CA ASN A 168 18.75 8.61 -22.01
C ASN A 168 18.42 7.88 -20.69
N PRO A 169 18.02 6.59 -20.74
CA PRO A 169 17.60 5.81 -19.58
C PRO A 169 18.72 5.58 -18.55
N ASP A 170 19.99 5.71 -18.94
CA ASP A 170 21.15 5.56 -18.05
C ASP A 170 21.43 6.83 -17.23
N LYS A 171 20.84 7.96 -17.60
CA LYS A 171 20.94 9.19 -16.85
C LYS A 171 20.24 9.06 -15.48
N PRO A 172 20.85 9.54 -14.40
CA PRO A 172 20.20 9.55 -13.10
C PRO A 172 18.83 10.23 -13.17
N PRO A 173 17.79 9.64 -12.54
CA PRO A 173 16.46 10.23 -12.57
C PRO A 173 16.44 11.57 -11.83
N MET A 174 15.62 12.49 -12.33
CA MET A 174 15.31 13.74 -11.62
C MET A 174 14.30 13.48 -10.53
N ILE A 175 14.58 14.00 -9.33
CA ILE A 175 13.70 13.89 -8.17
C ILE A 175 13.25 15.28 -7.78
N ALA A 176 11.94 15.46 -7.70
CA ALA A 176 11.33 16.70 -7.27
C ALA A 176 10.33 16.44 -6.13
N GLY A 177 10.34 17.27 -5.09
CA GLY A 177 9.28 17.26 -4.08
C GLY A 177 7.94 17.64 -4.71
N CYS A 178 6.84 17.01 -4.25
CA CYS A 178 5.53 17.44 -4.67
C CYS A 178 5.29 18.87 -4.21
N ARG A 179 4.70 19.68 -5.07
CA ARG A 179 4.14 20.95 -4.63
C ARG A 179 2.90 20.64 -3.81
N HIS A 180 2.91 20.92 -2.52
CA HIS A 180 1.67 21.05 -1.78
C HIS A 180 0.94 22.24 -2.36
N GLU A 181 -0.02 22.02 -3.25
CA GLU A 181 -0.98 23.07 -3.55
C GLU A 181 -1.71 23.32 -2.23
N GLY A 182 -1.45 24.52 -1.68
CA GLY A 182 -1.99 24.90 -0.38
C GLY A 182 -3.51 24.84 -0.38
N THR A 183 -4.05 24.13 0.60
CA THR A 183 -5.45 24.22 1.01
C THR A 183 -5.70 25.56 1.65
#